data_14cbc76b2205c01cd718f9ed605da923
#
_entry.id   14cbc76b2205c01cd718f9ed605da923
#
_cell.length_a   1.000
_cell.length_b   1.000
_cell.length_c   1.000
_cell.angle_alpha   90.00
_cell.angle_beta   90.00
_cell.angle_gamma   90.00
#
_symmetry.space_group_name_H-M   'P 1'
#
loop_
_entity.id
_entity.type
_entity.pdbx_description
1 polymer ?
#
loop_
_entity_poly.entity_id
_entity_poly.type
_entity_poly.pdbx_seq_one_letter_code
_entity_poly.pdbx_strand_id
1 'polypeptide(L)'
;MKKRNFFSAILIVCCIFAVSLIGGANYLLNYALKPGDRSRNEALAWHEIDSLYPGMIQWRDSLQTAHALKDTTIITPRQDTLHAWYIAAPQPTATTAVLVHGYTDCAIRMMPLGRMYNRQLNTNILLPDLYNAGRSSGNHFQMGWNDRLDIKQWTNLVVPQLFGDSARIVVHGVSMGAATTMMLSGDKDVSPSVMAYIEDCGYTSVAEQFSKELKEQFNLPQWPLIPLASQLCQFAYGWNFYQASSLKQVKLCTRPMLFIHGSADAFVPTSMVYPLYKAKPHPKELWIAPNAPHAKSYLYHPQNYTRKVEIFLRKYKVLK
;
A
#
# COMPACT_ATOMS: atom_id res chain seq x y z
N MET A 1 -18.00 -57.63 -4.97
CA MET A 1 -17.17 -56.95 -5.97
C MET A 1 -17.74 -55.61 -6.45
N LYS A 2 -19.01 -55.51 -6.94
CA LYS A 2 -19.60 -54.26 -7.49
C LYS A 2 -19.57 -53.06 -6.52
N LYS A 3 -19.87 -53.21 -5.22
CA LYS A 3 -19.85 -52.12 -4.23
C LYS A 3 -18.45 -51.52 -4.00
N ARG A 4 -17.40 -52.38 -3.96
CA ARG A 4 -16.02 -51.94 -3.77
C ARG A 4 -15.51 -51.12 -4.93
N ASN A 5 -15.84 -51.51 -6.17
CA ASN A 5 -15.47 -50.75 -7.36
C ASN A 5 -16.20 -49.37 -7.44
N PHE A 6 -17.45 -49.31 -6.96
CA PHE A 6 -18.22 -48.06 -6.88
C PHE A 6 -17.62 -47.06 -5.89
N PHE A 7 -17.24 -47.51 -4.67
CA PHE A 7 -16.57 -46.65 -3.70
C PHE A 7 -15.19 -46.19 -4.17
N SER A 8 -14.43 -47.04 -4.85
CA SER A 8 -13.15 -46.67 -5.44
C SER A 8 -13.30 -45.62 -6.53
N ALA A 9 -14.34 -45.73 -7.38
CA ALA A 9 -14.63 -44.70 -8.43
C ALA A 9 -15.01 -43.34 -7.81
N ILE A 10 -15.84 -43.34 -6.76
CA ILE A 10 -16.18 -42.06 -6.05
C ILE A 10 -14.94 -41.45 -5.44
N LEU A 11 -14.08 -42.26 -4.77
CA LEU A 11 -12.84 -41.75 -4.16
C LEU A 11 -11.92 -41.08 -5.22
N ILE A 12 -11.77 -41.74 -6.39
CA ILE A 12 -10.96 -41.20 -7.50
C ILE A 12 -11.53 -39.86 -7.98
N VAL A 13 -12.85 -39.76 -8.18
CA VAL A 13 -13.51 -38.53 -8.59
C VAL A 13 -13.31 -37.41 -7.56
N CYS A 14 -13.47 -37.74 -6.26
CA CYS A 14 -13.21 -36.76 -5.18
C CYS A 14 -11.74 -36.32 -5.15
N CYS A 15 -10.79 -37.22 -5.36
CA CYS A 15 -9.37 -36.90 -5.42
C CYS A 15 -9.06 -35.98 -6.63
N ILE A 16 -9.59 -36.28 -7.80
CA ILE A 16 -9.42 -35.44 -9.01
C ILE A 16 -9.99 -34.05 -8.75
N PHE A 17 -11.19 -33.96 -8.18
CA PHE A 17 -11.83 -32.70 -7.85
C PHE A 17 -11.01 -31.88 -6.84
N ALA A 18 -10.53 -32.51 -5.78
CA ALA A 18 -9.68 -31.86 -4.79
C ALA A 18 -8.36 -31.32 -5.39
N VAL A 19 -7.70 -32.14 -6.23
CA VAL A 19 -6.47 -31.73 -6.93
C VAL A 19 -6.75 -30.55 -7.88
N SER A 20 -7.87 -30.58 -8.60
CA SER A 20 -8.26 -29.49 -9.49
C SER A 20 -8.53 -28.17 -8.73
N LEU A 21 -9.20 -28.25 -7.57
CA LEU A 21 -9.43 -27.07 -6.71
C LEU A 21 -8.12 -26.50 -6.15
N ILE A 22 -7.21 -27.36 -5.68
CA ILE A 22 -5.90 -26.92 -5.20
C ILE A 22 -5.09 -26.27 -6.33
N GLY A 23 -5.08 -26.89 -7.51
CA GLY A 23 -4.43 -26.34 -8.70
C GLY A 23 -5.00 -24.97 -9.10
N GLY A 24 -6.32 -24.84 -9.13
CA GLY A 24 -7.01 -23.59 -9.39
C GLY A 24 -6.71 -22.50 -8.37
N ALA A 25 -6.75 -22.83 -7.08
CA ALA A 25 -6.40 -21.90 -6.00
C ALA A 25 -4.93 -21.46 -6.06
N ASN A 26 -4.01 -22.38 -6.39
CA ASN A 26 -2.60 -22.05 -6.56
C ASN A 26 -2.36 -21.19 -7.79
N TYR A 27 -3.06 -21.43 -8.89
CA TYR A 27 -3.02 -20.56 -10.08
C TYR A 27 -3.46 -19.14 -9.73
N LEU A 28 -4.62 -18.97 -9.05
CA LEU A 28 -5.15 -17.69 -8.63
C LEU A 28 -4.21 -16.96 -7.64
N LEU A 29 -3.60 -17.70 -6.72
CA LEU A 29 -2.61 -17.14 -5.80
C LEU A 29 -1.40 -16.57 -6.55
N ASN A 30 -0.84 -17.32 -7.49
CA ASN A 30 0.29 -16.83 -8.29
C ASN A 30 -0.12 -15.69 -9.21
N TYR A 31 -1.29 -15.75 -9.83
CA TYR A 31 -1.85 -14.66 -10.64
C TYR A 31 -1.95 -13.34 -9.85
N ALA A 32 -2.44 -13.42 -8.60
CA ALA A 32 -2.62 -12.26 -7.75
C ALA A 32 -1.30 -11.74 -7.13
N LEU A 33 -0.36 -12.63 -6.79
CA LEU A 33 0.85 -12.21 -6.08
C LEU A 33 2.09 -12.05 -6.98
N LYS A 34 2.05 -12.52 -8.24
CA LYS A 34 3.15 -12.43 -9.22
C LYS A 34 2.71 -11.87 -10.57
N PRO A 35 2.18 -10.63 -10.62
CA PRO A 35 1.54 -10.08 -11.83
C PRO A 35 2.52 -9.58 -12.90
N GLY A 36 3.81 -9.94 -12.84
CA GLY A 36 4.83 -9.50 -13.79
C GLY A 36 5.63 -8.26 -13.32
N ASP A 37 6.43 -7.68 -14.22
CA ASP A 37 7.54 -6.77 -13.86
C ASP A 37 7.21 -5.28 -13.99
N ARG A 38 5.94 -4.88 -14.10
CA ARG A 38 5.55 -3.47 -14.24
C ARG A 38 6.11 -2.59 -13.11
N SER A 39 6.09 -3.09 -11.88
CA SER A 39 6.62 -2.40 -10.70
C SER A 39 8.13 -2.13 -10.76
N ARG A 40 8.87 -2.88 -11.58
CA ARG A 40 10.33 -2.73 -11.75
C ARG A 40 10.74 -1.86 -12.93
N ASN A 41 9.79 -1.44 -13.76
CA ASN A 41 10.05 -0.61 -14.92
C ASN A 41 10.09 0.88 -14.56
N GLU A 42 11.23 1.35 -14.05
CA GLU A 42 11.41 2.76 -13.65
C GLU A 42 11.22 3.73 -14.82
N ALA A 43 11.69 3.38 -16.01
CA ALA A 43 11.57 4.24 -17.20
C ALA A 43 10.10 4.46 -17.55
N LEU A 44 9.28 3.41 -17.51
CA LEU A 44 7.83 3.50 -17.71
C LEU A 44 7.19 4.34 -16.60
N ALA A 45 7.61 4.15 -15.35
CA ALA A 45 7.07 4.90 -14.22
C ALA A 45 7.33 6.41 -14.36
N TRP A 46 8.55 6.82 -14.72
CA TRP A 46 8.87 8.22 -15.02
C TRP A 46 8.05 8.76 -16.18
N HIS A 47 7.97 8.03 -17.29
CA HIS A 47 7.18 8.44 -18.46
C HIS A 47 5.70 8.69 -18.11
N GLU A 48 5.09 7.77 -17.33
CA GLU A 48 3.68 7.90 -16.92
C GLU A 48 3.45 9.15 -16.05
N ILE A 49 4.29 9.40 -15.03
CA ILE A 49 4.09 10.57 -14.17
C ILE A 49 4.42 11.90 -14.87
N ASP A 50 5.42 11.91 -15.75
CA ASP A 50 5.79 13.07 -16.54
C ASP A 50 4.66 13.48 -17.50
N SER A 51 3.94 12.51 -18.06
CA SER A 51 2.80 12.75 -18.95
C SER A 51 1.53 13.20 -18.22
N LEU A 52 1.31 12.69 -16.99
CA LEU A 52 0.06 12.92 -16.26
C LEU A 52 0.09 14.15 -15.34
N TYR A 53 1.27 14.54 -14.85
CA TYR A 53 1.38 15.59 -13.83
C TYR A 53 2.22 16.76 -14.32
N PRO A 54 1.61 17.93 -14.62
CA PRO A 54 2.33 19.11 -15.07
C PRO A 54 3.45 19.54 -14.11
N GLY A 55 4.62 19.86 -14.67
CA GLY A 55 5.79 20.32 -13.91
C GLY A 55 6.59 19.22 -13.21
N MET A 56 6.33 17.92 -13.48
CA MET A 56 7.15 16.83 -12.93
C MET A 56 8.54 16.80 -13.53
N ILE A 57 8.66 16.98 -14.85
CA ILE A 57 9.96 17.03 -15.57
C ILE A 57 10.84 18.13 -14.96
N GLN A 58 10.33 19.36 -14.87
CA GLN A 58 11.08 20.50 -14.34
C GLN A 58 11.51 20.27 -12.87
N TRP A 59 10.63 19.67 -12.08
CA TRP A 59 10.97 19.36 -10.68
C TRP A 59 12.06 18.30 -10.61
N ARG A 60 11.94 17.20 -11.36
CA ARG A 60 12.95 16.15 -11.45
C ARG A 60 14.31 16.70 -11.88
N ASP A 61 14.34 17.51 -12.95
CA ASP A 61 15.56 18.11 -13.46
C ASP A 61 16.21 19.02 -12.42
N SER A 62 15.40 19.80 -11.68
CA SER A 62 15.89 20.64 -10.57
C SER A 62 16.52 19.82 -9.45
N LEU A 63 15.95 18.65 -9.13
CA LEU A 63 16.50 17.74 -8.12
C LEU A 63 17.80 17.07 -8.58
N GLN A 64 17.87 16.69 -9.85
CA GLN A 64 19.09 16.10 -10.43
C GLN A 64 20.23 17.11 -10.49
N THR A 65 19.97 18.34 -10.96
CA THR A 65 20.96 19.42 -11.00
C THR A 65 21.47 19.78 -9.60
N ALA A 66 20.60 19.75 -8.59
CA ALA A 66 20.98 20.03 -7.21
C ALA A 66 21.54 18.81 -6.47
N HIS A 67 21.65 17.65 -7.11
CA HIS A 67 21.99 16.38 -6.47
C HIS A 67 21.12 16.08 -5.23
N ALA A 68 19.85 16.49 -5.27
CA ALA A 68 18.91 16.40 -4.15
C ALA A 68 18.05 15.14 -4.18
N LEU A 69 17.91 14.46 -5.32
CA LEU A 69 17.30 13.14 -5.43
C LEU A 69 18.33 12.09 -5.03
N LYS A 70 18.12 11.51 -3.86
CA LYS A 70 19.03 10.52 -3.26
C LYS A 70 18.29 9.22 -3.02
N ASP A 71 19.06 8.15 -2.86
CA ASP A 71 18.53 6.84 -2.51
C ASP A 71 19.28 6.23 -1.32
N THR A 72 18.66 5.22 -0.72
CA THR A 72 19.22 4.46 0.40
C THR A 72 18.61 3.05 0.41
N THR A 73 19.23 2.15 1.17
CA THR A 73 18.77 0.78 1.32
C THR A 73 18.75 0.37 2.78
N ILE A 74 17.88 -0.60 3.10
CA ILE A 74 17.91 -1.34 4.36
C ILE A 74 17.98 -2.84 4.09
N ILE A 75 18.53 -3.58 5.05
CA ILE A 75 18.42 -5.03 5.09
C ILE A 75 17.37 -5.38 6.16
N THR A 76 16.33 -6.10 5.75
CA THR A 76 15.27 -6.51 6.67
C THR A 76 15.74 -7.69 7.56
N PRO A 77 15.03 -7.98 8.67
CA PRO A 77 15.29 -9.20 9.44
C PRO A 77 15.14 -10.51 8.64
N ARG A 78 14.42 -10.46 7.51
CA ARG A 78 14.29 -11.57 6.56
C ARG A 78 15.45 -11.66 5.55
N GLN A 79 16.48 -10.80 5.69
CA GLN A 79 17.63 -10.68 4.79
C GLN A 79 17.27 -10.16 3.38
N ASP A 80 16.14 -9.48 3.25
CA ASP A 80 15.78 -8.79 2.01
C ASP A 80 16.44 -7.41 1.96
N THR A 81 16.96 -7.00 0.82
CA THR A 81 17.42 -5.63 0.59
C THR A 81 16.26 -4.81 0.04
N LEU A 82 15.85 -3.78 0.76
CA LEU A 82 14.82 -2.85 0.33
C LEU A 82 15.44 -1.49 0.04
N HIS A 83 14.91 -0.83 -0.98
CA HIS A 83 15.35 0.47 -1.49
C HIS A 83 14.33 1.55 -1.18
N ALA A 84 14.79 2.80 -1.03
CA ALA A 84 13.95 3.98 -0.97
C ALA A 84 14.64 5.19 -1.61
N TRP A 85 13.85 6.02 -2.30
CA TRP A 85 14.24 7.37 -2.64
C TRP A 85 13.97 8.32 -1.49
N TYR A 86 14.81 9.37 -1.34
CA TYR A 86 14.55 10.43 -0.38
C TYR A 86 14.99 11.80 -0.87
N ILE A 87 14.27 12.83 -0.41
CA ILE A 87 14.52 14.22 -0.78
C ILE A 87 14.33 15.08 0.48
N ALA A 88 15.32 15.88 0.83
CA ALA A 88 15.20 16.86 1.91
C ALA A 88 14.25 18.01 1.49
N ALA A 89 13.59 18.60 2.47
CA ALA A 89 12.76 19.77 2.26
C ALA A 89 13.58 20.97 1.78
N PRO A 90 12.96 21.90 1.00
CA PRO A 90 13.64 23.12 0.56
C PRO A 90 14.16 24.01 1.70
N GLN A 91 13.47 24.03 2.83
CA GLN A 91 13.86 24.73 4.05
C GLN A 91 13.95 23.76 5.21
N PRO A 92 14.82 23.97 6.20
CA PRO A 92 14.97 23.10 7.36
C PRO A 92 13.61 22.82 8.04
N THR A 93 13.29 21.56 8.24
CA THR A 93 12.07 21.10 8.90
C THR A 93 12.27 19.72 9.54
N ALA A 94 11.57 19.47 10.63
CA ALA A 94 11.48 18.13 11.22
C ALA A 94 10.34 17.28 10.61
N THR A 95 9.48 17.86 9.76
CA THR A 95 8.35 17.12 9.18
C THR A 95 8.83 16.23 8.04
N THR A 96 8.43 14.96 8.10
CA THR A 96 8.79 13.95 7.09
C THR A 96 7.55 13.17 6.66
N ALA A 97 7.33 13.06 5.35
CA ALA A 97 6.31 12.20 4.77
C ALA A 97 6.94 10.91 4.24
N VAL A 98 6.44 9.76 4.70
CA VAL A 98 6.76 8.44 4.16
C VAL A 98 5.63 8.03 3.23
N LEU A 99 5.92 7.92 1.92
CA LEU A 99 4.92 7.77 0.86
C LEU A 99 4.94 6.33 0.33
N VAL A 100 3.84 5.60 0.54
CA VAL A 100 3.75 4.16 0.31
C VAL A 100 2.92 3.88 -0.94
N HIS A 101 3.54 3.27 -1.95
CA HIS A 101 2.94 3.01 -3.26
C HIS A 101 1.95 1.83 -3.28
N GLY A 102 1.15 1.75 -4.35
CA GLY A 102 0.15 0.71 -4.58
C GLY A 102 0.70 -0.59 -5.18
N TYR A 103 -0.23 -1.51 -5.45
CA TYR A 103 0.03 -2.79 -6.10
C TYR A 103 0.51 -2.59 -7.55
N THR A 104 1.52 -3.37 -7.96
CA THR A 104 2.22 -3.25 -9.25
C THR A 104 2.85 -1.88 -9.53
N ASP A 105 3.00 -1.07 -8.51
CA ASP A 105 3.62 0.24 -8.55
C ASP A 105 5.04 0.23 -7.97
N CYS A 106 5.67 1.40 -7.91
CA CYS A 106 6.97 1.64 -7.28
C CYS A 106 7.05 3.06 -6.70
N ALA A 107 8.11 3.34 -5.96
CA ALA A 107 8.37 4.63 -5.33
C ALA A 107 8.26 5.82 -6.31
N ILE A 108 8.68 5.67 -7.56
CA ILE A 108 8.65 6.72 -8.57
C ILE A 108 7.23 7.22 -8.82
N ARG A 109 6.22 6.34 -8.83
CA ARG A 109 4.82 6.75 -9.04
C ARG A 109 4.21 7.52 -7.86
N MET A 110 4.90 7.55 -6.72
CA MET A 110 4.55 8.42 -5.58
C MET A 110 5.19 9.82 -5.67
N MET A 111 6.09 10.06 -6.64
CA MET A 111 6.76 11.37 -6.81
C MET A 111 5.81 12.55 -6.99
N PRO A 112 4.62 12.46 -7.64
CA PRO A 112 3.67 13.57 -7.69
C PRO A 112 3.18 14.00 -6.30
N LEU A 113 2.85 13.06 -5.41
CA LEU A 113 2.59 13.34 -4.00
C LEU A 113 3.84 13.83 -3.28
N GLY A 114 5.00 13.23 -3.59
CA GLY A 114 6.30 13.70 -3.08
C GLY A 114 6.54 15.17 -3.38
N ARG A 115 6.27 15.62 -4.62
CA ARG A 115 6.37 17.04 -5.00
C ARG A 115 5.40 17.92 -4.22
N MET A 116 4.16 17.46 -4.02
CA MET A 116 3.19 18.17 -3.17
C MET A 116 3.74 18.37 -1.75
N TYR A 117 4.20 17.32 -1.11
CA TYR A 117 4.78 17.41 0.23
C TYR A 117 6.03 18.27 0.28
N ASN A 118 6.97 18.04 -0.65
CA ASN A 118 8.25 18.73 -0.65
C ASN A 118 8.12 20.21 -0.97
N ARG A 119 7.44 20.55 -2.08
CA ARG A 119 7.40 21.92 -2.61
C ARG A 119 6.30 22.79 -2.02
N GLN A 120 5.14 22.20 -1.71
CA GLN A 120 3.99 22.99 -1.23
C GLN A 120 3.88 22.98 0.29
N LEU A 121 4.30 21.87 0.95
CA LEU A 121 4.20 21.71 2.40
C LEU A 121 5.56 21.76 3.12
N ASN A 122 6.64 22.04 2.43
CA ASN A 122 8.01 22.12 2.95
C ASN A 122 8.36 20.90 3.84
N THR A 123 8.26 19.71 3.31
CA THR A 123 8.38 18.44 4.03
C THR A 123 9.50 17.59 3.44
N ASN A 124 10.32 16.97 4.28
CA ASN A 124 11.20 15.88 3.85
C ASN A 124 10.34 14.72 3.36
N ILE A 125 10.81 14.01 2.35
CA ILE A 125 10.09 12.84 1.83
C ILE A 125 10.98 11.61 1.76
N LEU A 126 10.39 10.47 2.11
CA LEU A 126 10.95 9.14 1.91
C LEU A 126 9.92 8.32 1.11
N LEU A 127 10.36 7.70 0.03
CA LEU A 127 9.52 6.93 -0.88
C LEU A 127 10.11 5.51 -0.99
N PRO A 128 9.71 4.59 -0.11
CA PRO A 128 10.15 3.21 -0.17
C PRO A 128 9.62 2.49 -1.40
N ASP A 129 10.45 1.70 -2.06
CA ASP A 129 10.02 0.59 -2.89
C ASP A 129 9.64 -0.57 -1.96
N LEU A 130 8.38 -0.98 -1.98
CA LEU A 130 7.93 -2.14 -1.21
C LEU A 130 8.59 -3.43 -1.73
N TYR A 131 8.50 -4.51 -0.98
CA TYR A 131 9.00 -5.80 -1.40
C TYR A 131 8.44 -6.18 -2.78
N ASN A 132 9.31 -6.67 -3.66
CA ASN A 132 9.01 -6.99 -5.07
C ASN A 132 8.65 -5.79 -5.96
N ALA A 133 9.08 -4.57 -5.60
CA ALA A 133 8.86 -3.37 -6.42
C ALA A 133 10.13 -2.55 -6.58
N GLY A 134 10.20 -1.74 -7.64
CA GLY A 134 11.33 -0.88 -7.95
C GLY A 134 12.66 -1.61 -7.89
N ARG A 135 13.58 -1.14 -7.05
CA ARG A 135 14.91 -1.71 -6.79
C ARG A 135 14.95 -2.65 -5.58
N SER A 136 13.83 -2.84 -4.88
CA SER A 136 13.77 -3.74 -3.74
C SER A 136 13.80 -5.20 -4.15
N SER A 137 14.35 -6.07 -3.28
CA SER A 137 14.28 -7.52 -3.41
C SER A 137 12.82 -7.99 -3.45
N GLY A 138 12.62 -9.21 -3.92
CA GLY A 138 11.31 -9.85 -3.84
C GLY A 138 10.95 -10.67 -5.07
N ASN A 139 9.93 -11.52 -4.91
CA ASN A 139 9.40 -12.39 -5.95
C ASN A 139 7.87 -12.56 -5.90
N HIS A 140 7.20 -11.84 -4.98
CA HIS A 140 5.74 -11.81 -4.85
C HIS A 140 5.30 -10.57 -4.07
N PHE A 141 4.09 -10.09 -4.29
CA PHE A 141 3.52 -9.00 -3.51
C PHE A 141 2.99 -9.49 -2.15
N GLN A 142 3.15 -8.70 -1.11
CA GLN A 142 2.77 -9.03 0.27
C GLN A 142 1.44 -8.40 0.70
N MET A 143 0.79 -7.69 -0.23
CA MET A 143 -0.53 -7.08 -0.07
C MET A 143 -0.69 -6.24 1.22
N GLY A 144 0.36 -5.52 1.60
CA GLY A 144 0.40 -4.67 2.78
C GLY A 144 0.72 -5.38 4.09
N TRP A 145 0.57 -6.71 4.18
CA TRP A 145 0.69 -7.38 5.47
C TRP A 145 2.12 -7.41 6.00
N ASN A 146 3.07 -7.95 5.27
CA ASN A 146 4.47 -7.91 5.67
C ASN A 146 5.12 -6.57 5.31
N ASP A 147 4.66 -5.89 4.24
CA ASP A 147 5.09 -4.54 3.86
C ASP A 147 4.98 -3.54 5.03
N ARG A 148 3.96 -3.69 5.92
CA ARG A 148 3.83 -2.83 7.09
C ARG A 148 5.02 -2.92 8.06
N LEU A 149 5.65 -4.10 8.15
CA LEU A 149 6.85 -4.30 8.98
C LEU A 149 8.05 -3.60 8.36
N ASP A 150 8.13 -3.60 7.06
CA ASP A 150 9.17 -2.89 6.31
C ASP A 150 9.01 -1.38 6.45
N ILE A 151 7.78 -0.85 6.32
CA ILE A 151 7.49 0.57 6.57
C ILE A 151 7.77 0.95 8.04
N LYS A 152 7.48 0.06 9.00
CA LYS A 152 7.85 0.26 10.40
C LYS A 152 9.37 0.43 10.57
N GLN A 153 10.16 -0.36 9.86
CA GLN A 153 11.62 -0.28 9.88
C GLN A 153 12.11 1.05 9.27
N TRP A 154 11.55 1.46 8.13
CA TRP A 154 11.84 2.75 7.52
C TRP A 154 11.54 3.93 8.47
N THR A 155 10.39 3.91 9.12
CA THR A 155 9.99 4.99 10.06
C THR A 155 10.76 4.99 11.36
N ASN A 156 11.11 3.82 11.90
CA ASN A 156 11.75 3.71 13.20
C ASN A 156 13.28 3.92 13.14
N LEU A 157 13.91 3.54 12.03
CA LEU A 157 15.37 3.53 11.92
C LEU A 157 15.88 4.57 10.91
N VAL A 158 15.35 4.58 9.70
CA VAL A 158 15.95 5.33 8.60
C VAL A 158 15.59 6.81 8.64
N VAL A 159 14.32 7.14 8.90
CA VAL A 159 13.90 8.54 8.98
C VAL A 159 14.69 9.33 10.03
N PRO A 160 14.91 8.81 11.28
CA PRO A 160 15.78 9.49 12.25
C PRO A 160 17.21 9.66 11.76
N GLN A 161 17.78 8.67 11.10
CA GLN A 161 19.15 8.76 10.55
C GLN A 161 19.29 9.80 9.44
N LEU A 162 18.28 9.93 8.57
CA LEU A 162 18.31 10.86 7.43
C LEU A 162 17.91 12.29 7.81
N PHE A 163 16.95 12.45 8.73
CA PHE A 163 16.28 13.74 8.99
C PHE A 163 16.27 14.14 10.46
N GLY A 164 16.96 13.40 11.33
CA GLY A 164 17.14 13.67 12.75
C GLY A 164 16.06 13.04 13.65
N ASP A 165 16.43 12.86 14.92
CA ASP A 165 15.59 12.20 15.94
C ASP A 165 14.31 12.97 16.30
N SER A 166 14.27 14.28 16.01
CA SER A 166 13.09 15.12 16.22
C SER A 166 12.06 15.03 15.09
N ALA A 167 12.23 14.09 14.14
CA ALA A 167 11.35 13.93 13.00
C ALA A 167 9.87 13.73 13.43
N ARG A 168 8.98 14.46 12.76
CA ARG A 168 7.52 14.31 12.87
C ARG A 168 7.01 13.66 11.59
N ILE A 169 6.64 12.41 11.69
CA ILE A 169 6.39 11.57 10.54
C ILE A 169 4.88 11.47 10.27
N VAL A 170 4.49 11.67 9.01
CA VAL A 170 3.22 11.19 8.46
C VAL A 170 3.51 10.02 7.52
N VAL A 171 2.76 8.93 7.67
CA VAL A 171 2.76 7.82 6.70
C VAL A 171 1.54 7.97 5.80
N HIS A 172 1.77 8.10 4.50
CA HIS A 172 0.72 8.31 3.52
C HIS A 172 0.80 7.25 2.43
N GLY A 173 -0.20 6.40 2.34
CA GLY A 173 -0.27 5.32 1.35
C GLY A 173 -1.42 5.48 0.37
N VAL A 174 -1.24 4.92 -0.83
CA VAL A 174 -2.26 4.88 -1.89
C VAL A 174 -2.55 3.43 -2.24
N SER A 175 -3.83 3.03 -2.31
CA SER A 175 -4.29 1.69 -2.70
C SER A 175 -3.73 0.60 -1.77
N MET A 176 -2.95 -0.37 -2.28
CA MET A 176 -2.22 -1.32 -1.43
C MET A 176 -1.32 -0.61 -0.40
N GLY A 177 -0.72 0.52 -0.77
CA GLY A 177 0.03 1.36 0.17
C GLY A 177 -0.83 1.96 1.28
N ALA A 178 -2.08 2.32 0.98
CA ALA A 178 -3.06 2.75 1.98
C ALA A 178 -3.44 1.60 2.92
N ALA A 179 -3.65 0.40 2.39
CA ALA A 179 -3.85 -0.79 3.21
C ALA A 179 -2.62 -1.09 4.09
N THR A 180 -1.40 -0.97 3.55
CA THR A 180 -0.14 -1.06 4.29
C THR A 180 -0.10 -0.05 5.44
N THR A 181 -0.44 1.21 5.16
CA THR A 181 -0.49 2.30 6.14
C THR A 181 -1.51 2.04 7.26
N MET A 182 -2.71 1.58 6.90
CA MET A 182 -3.74 1.18 7.86
C MET A 182 -3.31 -0.03 8.69
N MET A 183 -2.69 -1.03 8.06
CA MET A 183 -2.19 -2.22 8.77
C MET A 183 -1.05 -1.85 9.73
N LEU A 184 -0.13 -0.96 9.32
CA LEU A 184 0.91 -0.42 10.19
C LEU A 184 0.33 0.30 11.41
N SER A 185 -0.77 1.04 11.22
CA SER A 185 -1.34 1.89 12.26
C SER A 185 -1.83 1.14 13.50
N GLY A 186 -2.10 -0.16 13.36
CA GLY A 186 -2.48 -1.04 14.47
C GLY A 186 -1.31 -1.85 15.07
N ASP A 187 -0.12 -1.74 14.50
CA ASP A 187 1.06 -2.45 15.02
C ASP A 187 1.55 -1.82 16.32
N LYS A 188 2.05 -2.68 17.22
CA LYS A 188 2.82 -2.27 18.37
C LYS A 188 4.20 -1.79 17.93
N ASP A 189 4.87 -1.01 18.75
CA ASP A 189 6.27 -0.58 18.57
C ASP A 189 6.51 0.28 17.30
N VAL A 190 5.47 0.93 16.80
CA VAL A 190 5.62 2.00 15.80
C VAL A 190 6.17 3.23 16.51
N SER A 191 7.25 3.80 15.98
CA SER A 191 7.91 4.99 16.54
C SER A 191 6.90 6.06 16.97
N PRO A 192 7.05 6.67 18.16
CA PRO A 192 6.24 7.81 18.57
C PRO A 192 6.37 9.01 17.62
N SER A 193 7.44 9.08 16.84
CA SER A 193 7.64 10.07 15.78
C SER A 193 6.61 9.98 14.64
N VAL A 194 5.98 8.81 14.43
CA VAL A 194 4.85 8.69 13.50
C VAL A 194 3.62 9.32 14.15
N MET A 195 3.27 10.52 13.76
CA MET A 195 2.22 11.32 14.41
C MET A 195 0.84 11.16 13.76
N ALA A 196 0.79 10.83 12.47
CA ALA A 196 -0.46 10.72 11.73
C ALA A 196 -0.35 9.74 10.56
N TYR A 197 -1.50 9.27 10.09
CA TYR A 197 -1.64 8.43 8.93
C TYR A 197 -2.60 9.05 7.92
N ILE A 198 -2.32 8.86 6.63
CA ILE A 198 -3.23 9.19 5.54
C ILE A 198 -3.35 7.95 4.66
N GLU A 199 -4.57 7.51 4.44
CA GLU A 199 -4.88 6.44 3.52
C GLU A 199 -5.72 6.99 2.36
N ASP A 200 -5.36 6.67 1.12
CA ASP A 200 -6.10 7.01 -0.09
C ASP A 200 -6.47 5.72 -0.84
N CYS A 201 -7.77 5.44 -0.90
CA CYS A 201 -8.41 4.31 -1.59
C CYS A 201 -7.92 2.91 -1.16
N GLY A 202 -7.67 2.69 0.14
CA GLY A 202 -7.30 1.39 0.67
C GLY A 202 -8.50 0.46 0.87
N TYR A 203 -8.22 -0.85 0.91
CA TYR A 203 -9.24 -1.90 1.09
C TYR A 203 -9.37 -2.36 2.55
N THR A 204 -10.53 -2.95 2.87
CA THR A 204 -10.88 -3.48 4.19
C THR A 204 -10.04 -4.68 4.60
N SER A 205 -9.81 -5.61 3.66
CA SER A 205 -8.96 -6.79 3.83
C SER A 205 -8.56 -7.38 2.48
N VAL A 206 -7.47 -8.14 2.47
CA VAL A 206 -7.03 -8.89 1.28
C VAL A 206 -8.10 -9.91 0.86
N ALA A 207 -8.71 -10.59 1.84
CA ALA A 207 -9.76 -11.58 1.55
C ALA A 207 -10.96 -10.95 0.82
N GLU A 208 -11.40 -9.77 1.24
CA GLU A 208 -12.55 -9.09 0.63
C GLU A 208 -12.20 -8.54 -0.77
N GLN A 209 -11.04 -7.90 -0.92
CA GLN A 209 -10.57 -7.40 -2.21
C GLN A 209 -10.40 -8.55 -3.22
N PHE A 210 -9.75 -9.65 -2.82
CA PHE A 210 -9.57 -10.78 -3.72
C PHE A 210 -10.88 -11.52 -4.04
N SER A 211 -11.85 -11.56 -3.11
CA SER A 211 -13.17 -12.11 -3.38
C SER A 211 -13.91 -11.30 -4.46
N LYS A 212 -13.79 -9.96 -4.39
CA LYS A 212 -14.34 -9.06 -5.41
C LYS A 212 -13.66 -9.28 -6.77
N GLU A 213 -12.32 -9.24 -6.82
CA GLU A 213 -11.57 -9.44 -8.06
C GLU A 213 -11.83 -10.81 -8.69
N LEU A 214 -11.93 -11.87 -7.87
CA LEU A 214 -12.29 -13.21 -8.33
C LEU A 214 -13.66 -13.24 -9.02
N LYS A 215 -14.62 -12.53 -8.44
CA LYS A 215 -15.97 -12.42 -9.02
C LYS A 215 -15.98 -11.62 -10.30
N GLU A 216 -15.29 -10.48 -10.35
CA GLU A 216 -15.30 -9.55 -11.48
C GLU A 216 -14.49 -10.08 -12.67
N GLN A 217 -13.29 -10.62 -12.43
CA GLN A 217 -12.40 -11.06 -13.51
C GLN A 217 -12.71 -12.46 -14.02
N PHE A 218 -13.13 -13.38 -13.15
CA PHE A 218 -13.29 -14.79 -13.47
C PHE A 218 -14.73 -15.29 -13.35
N ASN A 219 -15.65 -14.48 -12.82
CA ASN A 219 -17.03 -14.85 -12.48
C ASN A 219 -17.12 -16.12 -11.60
N LEU A 220 -16.11 -16.34 -10.74
CA LEU A 220 -16.04 -17.48 -9.84
C LEU A 220 -16.54 -17.13 -8.43
N PRO A 221 -17.11 -18.12 -7.69
CA PRO A 221 -17.50 -17.93 -6.31
C PRO A 221 -16.27 -17.87 -5.38
N GLN A 222 -16.38 -17.08 -4.33
CA GLN A 222 -15.29 -16.96 -3.34
C GLN A 222 -15.01 -18.30 -2.60
N TRP A 223 -16.05 -19.08 -2.32
CA TRP A 223 -15.93 -20.37 -1.65
C TRP A 223 -15.94 -21.50 -2.68
N PRO A 224 -15.01 -22.48 -2.60
CA PRO A 224 -13.93 -22.65 -1.62
C PRO A 224 -12.59 -22.00 -2.00
N LEU A 225 -12.50 -21.27 -3.12
CA LEU A 225 -11.23 -20.81 -3.73
C LEU A 225 -10.45 -19.82 -2.85
N ILE A 226 -11.11 -18.81 -2.29
CA ILE A 226 -10.43 -17.79 -1.45
C ILE A 226 -9.89 -18.39 -0.16
N PRO A 227 -10.65 -19.21 0.62
CA PRO A 227 -10.10 -19.92 1.77
C PRO A 227 -8.92 -20.80 1.42
N LEU A 228 -9.01 -21.54 0.33
CA LEU A 228 -7.93 -22.45 -0.09
C LEU A 228 -6.68 -21.69 -0.54
N ALA A 229 -6.82 -20.64 -1.37
CA ALA A 229 -5.72 -19.77 -1.75
C ALA A 229 -5.08 -19.07 -0.53
N SER A 230 -5.89 -18.69 0.46
CA SER A 230 -5.42 -18.13 1.72
C SER A 230 -4.57 -19.11 2.53
N GLN A 231 -4.95 -20.39 2.58
CA GLN A 231 -4.15 -21.43 3.23
C GLN A 231 -2.85 -21.72 2.48
N LEU A 232 -2.90 -21.76 1.15
CA LEU A 232 -1.70 -21.89 0.31
C LEU A 232 -0.74 -20.71 0.52
N CYS A 233 -1.27 -19.49 0.62
CA CYS A 233 -0.49 -18.29 0.94
C CYS A 233 0.18 -18.40 2.33
N GLN A 234 -0.57 -18.87 3.34
CA GLN A 234 -0.02 -19.13 4.69
C GLN A 234 1.14 -20.11 4.64
N PHE A 235 0.99 -21.20 3.89
CA PHE A 235 2.02 -22.22 3.76
C PHE A 235 3.25 -21.71 2.98
N ALA A 236 3.04 -21.01 1.86
CA ALA A 236 4.11 -20.58 0.97
C ALA A 236 4.86 -19.33 1.45
N TYR A 237 4.16 -18.39 2.11
CA TYR A 237 4.65 -17.05 2.40
C TYR A 237 4.52 -16.64 3.87
N GLY A 238 3.99 -17.48 4.74
CA GLY A 238 3.89 -17.25 6.18
C GLY A 238 2.78 -16.27 6.62
N TRP A 239 1.88 -15.87 5.70
CA TRP A 239 0.75 -15.00 6.00
C TRP A 239 -0.52 -15.43 5.25
N ASN A 240 -1.70 -14.97 5.68
CA ASN A 240 -2.96 -15.32 5.06
C ASN A 240 -3.87 -14.10 4.82
N PHE A 241 -4.83 -14.23 3.90
CA PHE A 241 -5.70 -13.15 3.48
C PHE A 241 -6.62 -12.60 4.58
N TYR A 242 -6.97 -13.43 5.57
CA TYR A 242 -7.87 -13.04 6.66
C TYR A 242 -7.17 -12.30 7.80
N GLN A 243 -5.86 -12.53 7.99
CA GLN A 243 -5.07 -11.74 8.93
C GLN A 243 -4.66 -10.40 8.32
N ALA A 244 -4.44 -10.33 7.00
CA ALA A 244 -4.12 -9.12 6.27
C ALA A 244 -5.39 -8.24 6.11
N SER A 245 -5.75 -7.55 7.20
CA SER A 245 -6.99 -6.79 7.31
C SER A 245 -6.77 -5.40 7.88
N SER A 246 -6.93 -4.39 7.03
CA SER A 246 -6.94 -2.98 7.42
C SER A 246 -8.04 -2.72 8.46
N LEU A 247 -9.22 -3.33 8.28
CA LEU A 247 -10.35 -3.18 9.19
C LEU A 247 -10.06 -3.65 10.62
N LYS A 248 -9.28 -4.72 10.77
CA LYS A 248 -8.85 -5.19 12.10
C LYS A 248 -7.84 -4.23 12.72
N GLN A 249 -6.91 -3.71 11.93
CA GLN A 249 -5.80 -2.90 12.42
C GLN A 249 -6.20 -1.45 12.74
N VAL A 250 -7.05 -0.82 11.94
CA VAL A 250 -7.49 0.56 12.25
C VAL A 250 -8.25 0.68 13.56
N LYS A 251 -8.88 -0.40 14.06
CA LYS A 251 -9.52 -0.44 15.38
C LYS A 251 -8.54 -0.22 16.53
N LEU A 252 -7.27 -0.56 16.33
CA LEU A 252 -6.20 -0.46 17.32
C LEU A 252 -5.47 0.88 17.23
N CYS A 253 -5.66 1.63 16.14
CA CYS A 253 -4.97 2.89 15.89
C CYS A 253 -5.49 4.01 16.76
N THR A 254 -4.64 4.60 17.59
CA THR A 254 -4.96 5.75 18.45
C THR A 254 -4.54 7.10 17.85
N ARG A 255 -3.67 7.10 16.83
CA ARG A 255 -3.16 8.32 16.18
C ARG A 255 -4.14 8.87 15.15
N PRO A 256 -4.06 10.17 14.82
CA PRO A 256 -4.89 10.77 13.77
C PRO A 256 -4.79 10.03 12.44
N MET A 257 -5.94 9.85 11.77
CA MET A 257 -5.98 9.24 10.44
C MET A 257 -6.94 10.01 9.53
N LEU A 258 -6.46 10.41 8.36
CA LEU A 258 -7.27 10.94 7.27
C LEU A 258 -7.54 9.83 6.27
N PHE A 259 -8.83 9.61 5.99
CA PHE A 259 -9.33 8.71 4.98
C PHE A 259 -9.69 9.51 3.73
N ILE A 260 -9.14 9.13 2.59
CA ILE A 260 -9.45 9.69 1.28
C ILE A 260 -9.93 8.56 0.38
N HIS A 261 -10.97 8.81 -0.43
CA HIS A 261 -11.43 7.83 -1.40
C HIS A 261 -12.12 8.50 -2.57
N GLY A 262 -11.86 8.03 -3.79
CA GLY A 262 -12.55 8.53 -4.97
C GLY A 262 -14.01 8.03 -5.03
N SER A 263 -14.97 8.91 -5.34
CA SER A 263 -16.39 8.49 -5.43
C SER A 263 -16.72 7.63 -6.64
N ALA A 264 -15.84 7.58 -7.63
CA ALA A 264 -15.98 6.74 -8.84
C ALA A 264 -14.97 5.56 -8.84
N ASP A 265 -14.46 5.17 -7.68
CA ASP A 265 -13.54 4.04 -7.55
C ASP A 265 -14.32 2.72 -7.67
N ALA A 266 -14.08 2.02 -8.78
CA ALA A 266 -14.65 0.70 -9.05
C ALA A 266 -13.67 -0.43 -8.71
N PHE A 267 -12.35 -0.17 -8.66
CA PHE A 267 -11.34 -1.20 -8.39
C PHE A 267 -11.27 -1.55 -6.89
N VAL A 268 -11.15 -0.55 -6.02
CA VAL A 268 -11.44 -0.68 -4.59
C VAL A 268 -12.70 0.13 -4.33
N PRO A 269 -13.87 -0.50 -4.23
CA PRO A 269 -15.13 0.23 -4.15
C PRO A 269 -15.15 1.26 -3.02
N THR A 270 -15.65 2.46 -3.31
CA THR A 270 -15.78 3.55 -2.32
C THR A 270 -16.51 3.08 -1.04
N SER A 271 -17.39 2.09 -1.16
CA SER A 271 -18.08 1.49 -0.01
C SER A 271 -17.14 0.90 1.05
N MET A 272 -15.90 0.53 0.68
CA MET A 272 -14.92 -0.03 1.63
C MET A 272 -14.38 1.00 2.63
N VAL A 273 -14.37 2.30 2.30
CA VAL A 273 -13.87 3.32 3.23
C VAL A 273 -14.80 3.51 4.44
N TYR A 274 -16.11 3.34 4.27
CA TYR A 274 -17.06 3.60 5.35
C TYR A 274 -16.92 2.68 6.57
N PRO A 275 -16.83 1.34 6.43
CA PRO A 275 -16.54 0.46 7.56
C PRO A 275 -15.16 0.72 8.18
N LEU A 276 -14.13 1.08 7.40
CA LEU A 276 -12.81 1.47 7.89
C LEU A 276 -12.90 2.73 8.76
N TYR A 277 -13.52 3.79 8.21
CA TYR A 277 -13.75 5.03 8.94
C TYR A 277 -14.58 4.82 10.19
N LYS A 278 -15.65 4.03 10.11
CA LYS A 278 -16.50 3.72 11.29
C LYS A 278 -15.71 3.01 12.38
N ALA A 279 -14.88 2.04 12.01
CA ALA A 279 -14.14 1.20 12.95
C ALA A 279 -12.98 1.91 13.64
N LYS A 280 -12.34 2.90 12.97
CA LYS A 280 -11.22 3.67 13.52
C LYS A 280 -11.69 4.55 14.68
N PRO A 281 -11.09 4.45 15.89
CA PRO A 281 -11.33 5.41 16.99
C PRO A 281 -10.92 6.85 16.60
N HIS A 282 -11.49 7.86 17.25
CA HIS A 282 -11.01 9.23 17.08
C HIS A 282 -9.54 9.40 17.54
N PRO A 283 -8.76 10.33 16.97
CA PRO A 283 -9.15 11.31 15.95
C PRO A 283 -9.10 10.72 14.53
N LYS A 284 -10.07 11.09 13.70
CA LYS A 284 -10.19 10.67 12.29
C LYS A 284 -10.96 11.70 11.45
N GLU A 285 -10.63 11.78 10.16
CA GLU A 285 -11.32 12.60 9.18
C GLU A 285 -11.58 11.80 7.90
N LEU A 286 -12.59 12.18 7.12
CA LEU A 286 -12.96 11.54 5.86
C LEU A 286 -13.18 12.59 4.79
N TRP A 287 -12.62 12.35 3.61
CA TRP A 287 -12.91 13.10 2.40
C TRP A 287 -13.17 12.15 1.23
N ILE A 288 -14.35 12.25 0.64
CA ILE A 288 -14.67 11.55 -0.61
C ILE A 288 -14.38 12.52 -1.76
N ALA A 289 -13.40 12.17 -2.60
CA ALA A 289 -13.00 12.96 -3.76
C ALA A 289 -14.03 12.78 -4.90
N PRO A 290 -14.76 13.84 -5.30
CA PRO A 290 -15.84 13.70 -6.27
C PRO A 290 -15.34 13.19 -7.62
N ASN A 291 -16.03 12.22 -8.22
CA ASN A 291 -15.76 11.67 -9.55
C ASN A 291 -14.34 11.14 -9.77
N ALA A 292 -13.54 11.00 -8.75
CA ALA A 292 -12.20 10.44 -8.86
C ALA A 292 -12.26 8.91 -8.94
N PRO A 293 -11.69 8.27 -9.97
CA PRO A 293 -11.51 6.83 -10.03
C PRO A 293 -10.37 6.38 -9.12
N HIS A 294 -10.09 5.07 -9.09
CA HIS A 294 -9.07 4.45 -8.25
C HIS A 294 -7.70 5.13 -8.35
N ALA A 295 -7.12 5.49 -7.20
CA ALA A 295 -5.82 6.13 -7.05
C ALA A 295 -5.64 7.44 -7.85
N LYS A 296 -6.73 8.16 -8.15
CA LYS A 296 -6.72 9.40 -8.94
C LYS A 296 -7.23 10.62 -8.16
N SER A 297 -7.47 10.50 -6.85
CA SER A 297 -7.97 11.62 -6.03
C SER A 297 -7.09 12.86 -6.13
N TYR A 298 -5.76 12.71 -6.08
CA TYR A 298 -4.80 13.80 -6.25
C TYR A 298 -4.78 14.35 -7.68
N LEU A 299 -4.80 13.47 -8.69
CA LEU A 299 -4.78 13.90 -10.10
C LEU A 299 -6.01 14.72 -10.47
N TYR A 300 -7.19 14.34 -9.99
CA TYR A 300 -8.46 15.00 -10.30
C TYR A 300 -8.65 16.29 -9.49
N HIS A 301 -8.12 16.36 -8.28
CA HIS A 301 -8.35 17.44 -7.33
C HIS A 301 -7.08 17.94 -6.64
N PRO A 302 -6.00 18.31 -7.37
CA PRO A 302 -4.69 18.54 -6.76
C PRO A 302 -4.70 19.63 -5.68
N GLN A 303 -5.42 20.75 -5.89
CA GLN A 303 -5.50 21.85 -4.91
C GLN A 303 -6.32 21.44 -3.67
N ASN A 304 -7.49 20.82 -3.88
CA ASN A 304 -8.35 20.39 -2.78
C ASN A 304 -7.68 19.28 -1.97
N TYR A 305 -7.02 18.35 -2.63
CA TYR A 305 -6.26 17.26 -1.99
C TYR A 305 -5.15 17.85 -1.11
N THR A 306 -4.31 18.72 -1.67
CA THR A 306 -3.25 19.38 -0.92
C THR A 306 -3.79 20.15 0.28
N ARG A 307 -4.86 20.93 0.09
CA ARG A 307 -5.49 21.67 1.18
C ARG A 307 -6.05 20.77 2.28
N LYS A 308 -6.69 19.64 1.92
CA LYS A 308 -7.21 18.66 2.91
C LYS A 308 -6.07 18.04 3.71
N VAL A 309 -5.00 17.63 3.05
CA VAL A 309 -3.80 17.09 3.69
C VAL A 309 -3.15 18.14 4.60
N GLU A 310 -2.97 19.37 4.13
CA GLU A 310 -2.37 20.45 4.91
C GLU A 310 -3.17 20.78 6.17
N ILE A 311 -4.49 21.00 6.03
CA ILE A 311 -5.38 21.31 7.18
C ILE A 311 -5.31 20.20 8.22
N PHE A 312 -5.38 18.92 7.77
CA PHE A 312 -5.27 17.77 8.66
C PHE A 312 -3.93 17.74 9.40
N LEU A 313 -2.81 17.89 8.69
CA LEU A 313 -1.48 17.82 9.30
C LEU A 313 -1.20 18.99 10.24
N ARG A 314 -1.68 20.21 9.95
CA ARG A 314 -1.59 21.36 10.85
C ARG A 314 -2.45 21.17 12.10
N LYS A 315 -3.69 20.70 11.97
CA LYS A 315 -4.60 20.41 13.09
C LYS A 315 -3.98 19.46 14.09
N TYR A 316 -3.28 18.44 13.61
CA TYR A 316 -2.64 17.44 14.46
C TYR A 316 -1.15 17.69 14.70
N LYS A 317 -0.68 18.92 14.44
CA LYS A 317 0.70 19.41 14.75
C LYS A 317 1.82 18.60 14.10
N VAL A 318 1.57 17.92 13.00
CA VAL A 318 2.59 17.31 12.17
C VAL A 318 3.32 18.39 11.37
N LEU A 319 2.58 19.29 10.73
CA LEU A 319 3.10 20.56 10.19
C LEU A 319 3.03 21.65 11.27
N LYS A 320 4.08 22.47 11.32
CA LYS A 320 4.12 23.72 12.14
C LYS A 320 3.48 24.87 11.39
#